data_e0bd6a5b35a9930d5535fcd9bfb2b74c
#
_entry.id   e0bd6a5b35a9930d5535fcd9bfb2b74c
#
_cell.length_a   1.000
_cell.length_b   1.000
_cell.length_c   1.000
_cell.angle_alpha   90.00
_cell.angle_beta   90.00
_cell.angle_gamma   90.00
#
_symmetry.space_group_name_H-M   'P 1'
#
loop_
_entity.id
_entity.type
_entity.pdbx_description
1 polymer ?
#
loop_
_entity_poly.entity_id
_entity_poly.type
_entity_poly.pdbx_seq_one_letter_code
_entity_poly.pdbx_strand_id
1 'polypeptide(L)'
;MQDSLEEQARRFATEAHAGAGQRRKYTDEPYIVHPAAVVELVRSVTHDDAMLAAAWLHDTVEDTSATQGDIEAQFGARVASLVEMLTDSTPTAAKNRAARKLAHFRHTASASPEAQTIKLADIIDNTRAIVRFDPDFARVYLVEKQIQIALLKEGDAQLWQQASAIIESGLARLREPPYNVPESWFVKQAAKYSEMRA
;
A
#
# COMPACT_ATOMS: atom_id res chain seq x y z
N MET A 1 6.52 -4.81 32.88
CA MET A 1 7.07 -3.95 31.83
C MET A 1 5.90 -3.58 30.93
N GLN A 2 5.73 -2.31 30.63
CA GLN A 2 4.67 -1.87 29.70
C GLN A 2 5.13 -2.18 28.28
N ASP A 3 4.26 -2.77 27.45
CA ASP A 3 4.59 -3.06 26.05
C ASP A 3 4.94 -1.77 25.29
N SER A 4 5.89 -1.83 24.37
CA SER A 4 6.19 -0.70 23.49
C SER A 4 4.97 -0.32 22.63
N LEU A 5 4.94 0.91 22.12
CA LEU A 5 3.88 1.37 21.21
C LEU A 5 3.74 0.43 20.00
N GLU A 6 4.86 0.02 19.44
CA GLU A 6 4.91 -0.93 18.32
C GLU A 6 4.31 -2.31 18.69
N GLU A 7 4.67 -2.86 19.84
CA GLU A 7 4.14 -4.17 20.28
C GLU A 7 2.63 -4.11 20.54
N GLN A 8 2.13 -3.03 21.08
CA GLN A 8 0.69 -2.80 21.22
C GLN A 8 0.00 -2.75 19.86
N ALA A 9 0.57 -2.03 18.88
CA ALA A 9 0.05 -1.93 17.53
C ALA A 9 0.08 -3.28 16.80
N ARG A 10 1.16 -4.05 16.94
CA ARG A 10 1.27 -5.41 16.39
C ARG A 10 0.15 -6.31 16.91
N ARG A 11 -0.08 -6.30 18.22
CA ARG A 11 -1.13 -7.12 18.85
C ARG A 11 -2.53 -6.70 18.37
N PHE A 12 -2.81 -5.39 18.37
CA PHE A 12 -4.08 -4.87 17.88
C PHE A 12 -4.35 -5.26 16.42
N ALA A 13 -3.38 -5.06 15.52
CA ALA A 13 -3.52 -5.43 14.11
C ALA A 13 -3.73 -6.93 13.93
N THR A 14 -3.00 -7.76 14.71
CA THR A 14 -3.15 -9.22 14.67
C THR A 14 -4.57 -9.65 15.04
N GLU A 15 -5.11 -9.10 16.12
CA GLU A 15 -6.46 -9.41 16.60
C GLU A 15 -7.53 -8.89 15.62
N ALA A 16 -7.39 -7.67 15.12
CA ALA A 16 -8.34 -7.06 14.19
C ALA A 16 -8.45 -7.87 12.87
N HIS A 17 -7.33 -8.18 12.23
CA HIS A 17 -7.32 -8.96 10.99
C HIS A 17 -7.76 -10.41 11.19
N ALA A 18 -7.38 -11.04 12.31
CA ALA A 18 -7.84 -12.38 12.66
C ALA A 18 -9.36 -12.40 12.94
N GLY A 19 -9.87 -11.40 13.64
CA GLY A 19 -11.31 -11.23 13.91
C GLY A 19 -12.14 -11.03 12.64
N ALA A 20 -11.57 -10.36 11.62
CA ALA A 20 -12.16 -10.23 10.29
C ALA A 20 -12.02 -11.48 9.42
N GLY A 21 -11.30 -12.50 9.87
CA GLY A 21 -11.01 -13.70 9.10
C GLY A 21 -10.18 -13.45 7.84
N GLN A 22 -9.43 -12.33 7.81
CA GLN A 22 -8.71 -11.89 6.63
C GLN A 22 -7.44 -12.71 6.40
N ARG A 23 -7.21 -13.09 5.14
CA ARG A 23 -6.06 -13.88 4.71
C ARG A 23 -5.43 -13.27 3.45
N ARG A 24 -4.16 -13.58 3.20
CA ARG A 24 -3.48 -13.20 1.96
C ARG A 24 -4.09 -13.93 0.77
N LYS A 25 -4.43 -13.17 -0.29
CA LYS A 25 -5.16 -13.68 -1.47
C LYS A 25 -4.48 -14.86 -2.15
N TYR A 26 -3.16 -14.85 -2.25
CA TYR A 26 -2.42 -15.82 -3.08
C TYR A 26 -1.73 -16.92 -2.28
N THR A 27 -1.41 -16.68 -1.02
CA THR A 27 -0.68 -17.64 -0.17
C THR A 27 -1.55 -18.29 0.89
N ASP A 28 -2.74 -17.72 1.09
CA ASP A 28 -3.68 -18.13 2.16
C ASP A 28 -3.08 -18.07 3.58
N GLU A 29 -2.02 -17.29 3.76
CA GLU A 29 -1.46 -17.01 5.08
C GLU A 29 -2.33 -16.03 5.87
N PRO A 30 -2.25 -16.01 7.23
CA PRO A 30 -2.88 -14.95 8.02
C PRO A 30 -2.47 -13.57 7.52
N TYR A 31 -3.42 -12.63 7.42
CA TYR A 31 -3.15 -11.32 6.81
C TYR A 31 -2.02 -10.55 7.48
N ILE A 32 -1.81 -10.76 8.79
CA ILE A 32 -0.78 -10.06 9.57
C ILE A 32 0.64 -10.21 9.00
N VAL A 33 0.92 -11.21 8.16
CA VAL A 33 2.24 -11.35 7.53
C VAL A 33 2.56 -10.17 6.61
N HIS A 34 1.53 -9.53 6.02
CA HIS A 34 1.70 -8.33 5.20
C HIS A 34 2.09 -7.10 6.05
N PRO A 35 1.31 -6.67 7.06
CA PRO A 35 1.76 -5.61 7.96
C PRO A 35 3.14 -5.85 8.56
N ALA A 36 3.46 -7.09 8.94
CA ALA A 36 4.79 -7.43 9.46
C ALA A 36 5.91 -7.14 8.43
N ALA A 37 5.71 -7.51 7.16
CA ALA A 37 6.66 -7.23 6.09
C ALA A 37 6.79 -5.72 5.83
N VAL A 38 5.67 -4.97 5.88
CA VAL A 38 5.66 -3.50 5.74
C VAL A 38 6.46 -2.84 6.85
N VAL A 39 6.26 -3.27 8.10
CA VAL A 39 7.01 -2.76 9.26
C VAL A 39 8.52 -2.96 9.09
N GLU A 40 8.97 -4.13 8.64
CA GLU A 40 10.41 -4.40 8.44
C GLU A 40 11.00 -3.51 7.33
N LEU A 41 10.25 -3.24 6.27
CA LEU A 41 10.66 -2.27 5.24
C LEU A 41 10.77 -0.86 5.81
N VAL A 42 9.80 -0.40 6.60
CA VAL A 42 9.85 0.91 7.25
C VAL A 42 11.01 0.97 8.24
N ARG A 43 11.24 -0.10 9.02
CA ARG A 43 12.35 -0.21 9.98
C ARG A 43 13.72 -0.09 9.31
N SER A 44 13.84 -0.50 8.06
CA SER A 44 15.11 -0.39 7.31
C SER A 44 15.54 1.06 7.05
N VAL A 45 14.62 2.02 7.18
CA VAL A 45 14.87 3.45 6.92
C VAL A 45 14.60 4.37 8.11
N THR A 46 13.87 3.90 9.12
CA THR A 46 13.59 4.67 10.35
C THR A 46 13.32 3.76 11.55
N HIS A 47 13.55 4.30 12.75
CA HIS A 47 13.19 3.68 14.03
C HIS A 47 12.15 4.50 14.80
N ASP A 48 11.39 5.35 14.10
CA ASP A 48 10.32 6.15 14.70
C ASP A 48 9.15 5.25 15.14
N ASP A 49 8.89 5.21 16.45
CA ASP A 49 7.89 4.33 17.05
C ASP A 49 6.47 4.56 16.49
N ALA A 50 6.11 5.81 16.20
CA ALA A 50 4.79 6.12 15.63
C ALA A 50 4.66 5.65 14.18
N MET A 51 5.71 5.76 13.39
CA MET A 51 5.72 5.22 12.01
C MET A 51 5.65 3.69 12.01
N LEU A 52 6.38 3.01 12.90
CA LEU A 52 6.33 1.55 13.02
C LEU A 52 4.95 1.08 13.50
N ALA A 53 4.36 1.76 14.48
CA ALA A 53 2.99 1.48 14.92
C ALA A 53 1.97 1.71 13.79
N ALA A 54 2.06 2.83 13.05
CA ALA A 54 1.18 3.11 11.92
C ALA A 54 1.36 2.09 10.79
N ALA A 55 2.56 1.58 10.55
CA ALA A 55 2.81 0.52 9.59
C ALA A 55 2.11 -0.80 9.96
N TRP A 56 2.08 -1.18 11.24
CA TRP A 56 1.26 -2.31 11.72
C TRP A 56 -0.24 -2.10 11.47
N LEU A 57 -0.71 -0.87 11.63
CA LEU A 57 -2.14 -0.52 11.67
C LEU A 57 -2.71 -0.05 10.33
N HIS A 58 -1.89 0.12 9.28
CA HIS A 58 -2.24 0.85 8.06
C HIS A 58 -3.49 0.35 7.32
N ASP A 59 -3.78 -0.96 7.42
CA ASP A 59 -4.95 -1.58 6.77
C ASP A 59 -6.10 -1.89 7.74
N THR A 60 -5.94 -1.65 9.06
CA THR A 60 -6.94 -2.09 10.05
C THR A 60 -8.27 -1.37 9.91
N VAL A 61 -8.25 -0.06 9.69
CA VAL A 61 -9.48 0.75 9.56
C VAL A 61 -10.21 0.45 8.24
N GLU A 62 -9.46 0.17 7.17
CA GLU A 62 -10.04 -0.15 5.87
C GLU A 62 -10.65 -1.56 5.83
N ASP A 63 -9.99 -2.53 6.43
CA ASP A 63 -10.25 -3.95 6.21
C ASP A 63 -10.93 -4.67 7.38
N THR A 64 -11.08 -4.01 8.53
CA THR A 64 -11.66 -4.62 9.74
C THR A 64 -12.75 -3.75 10.35
N SER A 65 -13.28 -4.15 11.50
CA SER A 65 -14.23 -3.34 12.27
C SER A 65 -13.58 -2.23 13.10
N ALA A 66 -12.24 -2.12 13.10
CA ALA A 66 -11.53 -1.06 13.80
C ALA A 66 -11.87 0.32 13.20
N THR A 67 -12.07 1.30 14.06
CA THR A 67 -12.38 2.67 13.66
C THR A 67 -11.18 3.59 13.85
N GLN A 68 -11.18 4.72 13.16
CA GLN A 68 -10.20 5.78 13.36
C GLN A 68 -10.16 6.26 14.82
N GLY A 69 -11.34 6.31 15.48
CA GLY A 69 -11.45 6.65 16.90
C GLY A 69 -10.78 5.64 17.82
N ASP A 70 -10.84 4.34 17.50
CA ASP A 70 -10.15 3.29 18.28
C ASP A 70 -8.63 3.45 18.17
N ILE A 71 -8.13 3.78 16.97
CA ILE A 71 -6.69 4.03 16.74
C ILE A 71 -6.23 5.24 17.55
N GLU A 72 -6.98 6.35 17.51
CA GLU A 72 -6.62 7.56 18.23
C GLU A 72 -6.64 7.34 19.77
N ALA A 73 -7.67 6.66 20.27
CA ALA A 73 -7.81 6.40 21.70
C ALA A 73 -6.69 5.50 22.26
N GLN A 74 -6.20 4.54 21.48
CA GLN A 74 -5.20 3.57 21.93
C GLN A 74 -3.75 3.99 21.61
N PHE A 75 -3.52 4.65 20.48
CA PHE A 75 -2.18 4.93 19.95
C PHE A 75 -1.85 6.43 19.85
N GLY A 76 -2.82 7.30 20.12
CA GLY A 76 -2.65 8.75 20.10
C GLY A 76 -2.80 9.38 18.72
N ALA A 77 -2.91 10.70 18.71
CA ALA A 77 -3.28 11.49 17.53
C ALA A 77 -2.26 11.37 16.38
N ARG A 78 -0.95 11.23 16.66
CA ARG A 78 0.07 11.12 15.61
C ARG A 78 -0.06 9.81 14.84
N VAL A 79 -0.20 8.69 15.51
CA VAL A 79 -0.41 7.38 14.86
C VAL A 79 -1.73 7.38 14.10
N ALA A 80 -2.80 7.87 14.71
CA ALA A 80 -4.11 7.98 14.08
C ALA A 80 -4.08 8.81 12.80
N SER A 81 -3.39 9.94 12.80
CA SER A 81 -3.23 10.79 11.61
C SER A 81 -2.49 10.06 10.48
N LEU A 82 -1.42 9.31 10.79
CA LEU A 82 -0.70 8.51 9.80
C LEU A 82 -1.61 7.42 9.19
N VAL A 83 -2.36 6.70 10.02
CA VAL A 83 -3.30 5.67 9.55
C VAL A 83 -4.41 6.27 8.69
N GLU A 84 -4.96 7.43 9.06
CA GLU A 84 -5.97 8.13 8.28
C GLU A 84 -5.47 8.50 6.88
N MET A 85 -4.25 9.02 6.77
CA MET A 85 -3.61 9.35 5.49
C MET A 85 -3.39 8.12 4.59
N LEU A 86 -3.29 6.92 5.18
CA LEU A 86 -3.08 5.65 4.47
C LEU A 86 -4.39 4.95 4.10
N THR A 87 -5.47 5.24 4.81
CA THR A 87 -6.79 4.62 4.62
C THR A 87 -7.47 5.18 3.37
N ASP A 88 -7.97 4.30 2.49
CA ASP A 88 -8.74 4.71 1.31
C ASP A 88 -10.17 5.10 1.72
N SER A 89 -10.40 6.39 1.89
CA SER A 89 -11.71 6.98 2.17
C SER A 89 -12.45 7.43 0.91
N THR A 90 -11.98 7.04 -0.29
CA THR A 90 -12.57 7.47 -1.56
C THR A 90 -14.01 6.99 -1.69
N PRO A 91 -14.99 7.88 -1.87
CA PRO A 91 -16.38 7.48 -2.05
C PRO A 91 -16.53 6.53 -3.24
N THR A 92 -17.28 5.44 -3.06
CA THR A 92 -17.64 4.45 -4.10
C THR A 92 -18.40 5.05 -5.30
N ALA A 93 -18.82 6.32 -5.22
CA ALA A 93 -19.50 7.06 -6.28
C ALA A 93 -18.67 7.33 -7.55
N ALA A 94 -17.35 7.07 -7.53
CA ALA A 94 -16.53 7.19 -8.75
C ALA A 94 -16.93 6.12 -9.77
N LYS A 95 -17.30 6.57 -10.98
CA LYS A 95 -18.00 5.78 -12.01
C LYS A 95 -17.18 4.60 -12.58
N ASN A 96 -15.84 4.59 -12.42
CA ASN A 96 -14.99 3.51 -12.91
C ASN A 96 -13.72 3.32 -12.05
N ARG A 97 -13.00 2.20 -12.27
CA ARG A 97 -11.77 1.85 -11.53
C ARG A 97 -10.71 2.95 -11.62
N ALA A 98 -10.46 3.52 -12.80
CA ALA A 98 -9.40 4.51 -13.00
C ALA A 98 -9.68 5.78 -12.18
N ALA A 99 -10.92 6.26 -12.16
CA ALA A 99 -11.33 7.42 -11.36
C ALA A 99 -11.10 7.19 -9.85
N ARG A 100 -11.54 6.03 -9.33
CA ARG A 100 -11.31 5.67 -7.93
C ARG A 100 -9.84 5.62 -7.58
N LYS A 101 -9.03 4.95 -8.44
CA LYS A 101 -7.58 4.84 -8.20
C LYS A 101 -6.88 6.19 -8.25
N LEU A 102 -7.22 7.07 -9.19
CA LEU A 102 -6.65 8.42 -9.23
C LEU A 102 -7.01 9.26 -8.00
N ALA A 103 -8.25 9.18 -7.51
CA ALA A 103 -8.64 9.86 -6.28
C ALA A 103 -7.81 9.37 -5.09
N HIS A 104 -7.65 8.05 -4.95
CA HIS A 104 -6.80 7.45 -3.93
C HIS A 104 -5.31 7.86 -4.10
N PHE A 105 -4.78 7.88 -5.32
CA PHE A 105 -3.40 8.30 -5.56
C PHE A 105 -3.16 9.78 -5.19
N ARG A 106 -4.14 10.65 -5.46
CA ARG A 106 -4.08 12.06 -5.04
C ARG A 106 -4.16 12.20 -3.52
N HIS A 107 -5.01 11.40 -2.88
CA HIS A 107 -5.08 11.36 -1.42
C HIS A 107 -3.73 10.99 -0.80
N THR A 108 -3.13 9.89 -1.24
CA THR A 108 -1.80 9.45 -0.75
C THR A 108 -0.67 10.43 -1.15
N ALA A 109 -0.78 11.12 -2.28
CA ALA A 109 0.19 12.14 -2.71
C ALA A 109 0.16 13.40 -1.81
N SER A 110 -0.98 13.71 -1.21
CA SER A 110 -1.12 14.81 -0.24
C SER A 110 -0.75 14.43 1.19
N ALA A 111 -0.44 13.17 1.43
CA ALA A 111 -0.05 12.68 2.74
C ALA A 111 1.35 13.18 3.16
N SER A 112 1.62 13.14 4.46
CA SER A 112 2.94 13.51 5.00
C SER A 112 4.06 12.62 4.43
N PRO A 113 5.33 13.08 4.45
CA PRO A 113 6.47 12.27 4.05
C PRO A 113 6.54 10.92 4.79
N GLU A 114 6.17 10.90 6.06
CA GLU A 114 6.09 9.70 6.90
C GLU A 114 5.06 8.70 6.38
N ALA A 115 3.84 9.16 6.09
CA ALA A 115 2.77 8.32 5.53
C ALA A 115 3.12 7.84 4.11
N GLN A 116 3.72 8.69 3.27
CA GLN A 116 4.20 8.28 1.95
C GLN A 116 5.28 7.19 2.04
N THR A 117 6.17 7.27 3.04
CA THR A 117 7.19 6.23 3.31
C THR A 117 6.54 4.89 3.64
N ILE A 118 5.53 4.87 4.51
CA ILE A 118 4.77 3.65 4.84
C ILE A 118 4.05 3.12 3.58
N LYS A 119 3.45 4.00 2.77
CA LYS A 119 2.78 3.61 1.51
C LYS A 119 3.73 2.99 0.49
N LEU A 120 4.96 3.47 0.40
CA LEU A 120 5.99 2.86 -0.43
C LEU A 120 6.33 1.44 0.03
N ALA A 121 6.46 1.21 1.34
CA ALA A 121 6.67 -0.11 1.91
C ALA A 121 5.51 -1.07 1.62
N ASP A 122 4.27 -0.63 1.77
CA ASP A 122 3.05 -1.36 1.37
C ASP A 122 3.08 -1.76 -0.11
N ILE A 123 3.39 -0.83 -1.00
CA ILE A 123 3.50 -1.08 -2.44
C ILE A 123 4.58 -2.13 -2.72
N ILE A 124 5.74 -2.05 -2.08
CA ILE A 124 6.84 -3.01 -2.26
C ILE A 124 6.37 -4.42 -1.93
N ASP A 125 5.78 -4.64 -0.75
CA ASP A 125 5.36 -5.97 -0.33
C ASP A 125 4.25 -6.55 -1.22
N ASN A 126 3.27 -5.75 -1.60
CA ASN A 126 2.18 -6.18 -2.48
C ASN A 126 2.63 -6.43 -3.93
N THR A 127 3.74 -5.85 -4.37
CA THR A 127 4.19 -5.90 -5.77
C THR A 127 5.16 -7.03 -6.04
N ARG A 128 6.02 -7.39 -5.07
CA ARG A 128 7.21 -8.25 -5.31
C ARG A 128 6.91 -9.63 -5.90
N ALA A 129 5.71 -10.16 -5.75
CA ALA A 129 5.35 -11.49 -6.26
C ALA A 129 4.12 -11.50 -7.20
N ILE A 130 3.56 -10.33 -7.52
CA ILE A 130 2.28 -10.23 -8.24
C ILE A 130 2.31 -10.88 -9.63
N VAL A 131 3.39 -10.72 -10.39
CA VAL A 131 3.52 -11.32 -11.73
C VAL A 131 3.52 -12.85 -11.66
N ARG A 132 4.10 -13.41 -10.60
CA ARG A 132 4.13 -14.86 -10.41
C ARG A 132 2.76 -15.44 -10.08
N PHE A 133 2.00 -14.74 -9.24
CA PHE A 133 0.71 -15.25 -8.74
C PHE A 133 -0.47 -14.91 -9.63
N ASP A 134 -0.48 -13.73 -10.27
CA ASP A 134 -1.62 -13.25 -11.03
C ASP A 134 -1.14 -12.32 -12.17
N PRO A 135 -0.56 -12.87 -13.24
CA PRO A 135 -0.01 -12.08 -14.33
C PRO A 135 -1.06 -11.23 -15.06
N ASP A 136 -2.31 -11.68 -15.14
CA ASP A 136 -3.39 -10.93 -15.76
C ASP A 136 -3.78 -9.69 -14.95
N PHE A 137 -3.84 -9.81 -13.65
CA PHE A 137 -4.04 -8.65 -12.78
C PHE A 137 -2.78 -7.79 -12.68
N ALA A 138 -1.59 -8.40 -12.66
CA ALA A 138 -0.31 -7.71 -12.51
C ALA A 138 -0.10 -6.63 -13.56
N ARG A 139 -0.48 -6.86 -14.84
CA ARG A 139 -0.32 -5.85 -15.90
C ARG A 139 -1.12 -4.56 -15.64
N VAL A 140 -2.34 -4.66 -15.09
CA VAL A 140 -3.14 -3.48 -14.68
C VAL A 140 -2.54 -2.86 -13.43
N TYR A 141 -2.27 -3.68 -12.42
CA TYR A 141 -1.76 -3.26 -11.13
C TYR A 141 -0.42 -2.53 -11.22
N LEU A 142 0.54 -3.05 -11.99
CA LEU A 142 1.87 -2.44 -12.12
C LEU A 142 1.82 -1.08 -12.83
N VAL A 143 0.96 -0.91 -13.84
CA VAL A 143 0.72 0.41 -14.45
C VAL A 143 0.16 1.39 -13.43
N GLU A 144 -0.82 0.96 -12.62
CA GLU A 144 -1.37 1.78 -11.54
C GLU A 144 -0.28 2.17 -10.53
N LYS A 145 0.57 1.22 -10.12
CA LYS A 145 1.64 1.49 -9.16
C LYS A 145 2.73 2.40 -9.71
N GLN A 146 3.08 2.28 -10.98
CA GLN A 146 4.00 3.21 -11.65
C GLN A 146 3.47 4.66 -11.61
N ILE A 147 2.17 4.83 -11.85
CA ILE A 147 1.51 6.15 -11.76
C ILE A 147 1.49 6.65 -10.32
N GLN A 148 1.16 5.79 -9.36
CA GLN A 148 1.07 6.15 -7.95
C GLN A 148 2.42 6.59 -7.38
N ILE A 149 3.49 5.81 -7.57
CA ILE A 149 4.81 6.16 -7.01
C ILE A 149 5.39 7.44 -7.60
N ALA A 150 5.04 7.78 -8.85
CA ALA A 150 5.43 9.05 -9.46
C ALA A 150 4.88 10.27 -8.68
N LEU A 151 3.85 10.09 -7.86
CA LEU A 151 3.24 11.11 -7.02
C LEU A 151 3.78 11.09 -5.58
N LEU A 152 4.37 9.97 -5.12
CA LEU A 152 4.89 9.80 -3.76
C LEU A 152 6.33 10.32 -3.63
N LYS A 153 6.54 11.61 -3.90
CA LYS A 153 7.88 12.23 -4.01
C LYS A 153 8.49 12.63 -2.66
N GLU A 154 7.65 12.72 -1.63
CA GLU A 154 8.05 13.15 -0.29
C GLU A 154 8.45 11.96 0.62
N GLY A 155 8.14 10.73 0.20
CA GLY A 155 8.50 9.52 0.92
C GLY A 155 9.99 9.22 0.87
N ASP A 156 10.44 8.25 1.67
CA ASP A 156 11.86 7.85 1.74
C ASP A 156 12.41 7.46 0.37
N ALA A 157 13.56 8.03 0.01
CA ALA A 157 14.17 7.85 -1.31
C ALA A 157 14.64 6.41 -1.56
N GLN A 158 15.10 5.70 -0.53
CA GLN A 158 15.56 4.30 -0.66
C GLN A 158 14.37 3.38 -0.95
N LEU A 159 13.27 3.53 -0.22
CA LEU A 159 12.04 2.76 -0.46
C LEU A 159 11.41 3.14 -1.81
N TRP A 160 11.47 4.42 -2.21
CA TRP A 160 11.01 4.83 -3.52
C TRP A 160 11.79 4.15 -4.66
N GLN A 161 13.13 4.13 -4.56
CA GLN A 161 13.98 3.44 -5.55
C GLN A 161 13.69 1.93 -5.59
N GLN A 162 13.50 1.32 -4.44
CA GLN A 162 13.17 -0.10 -4.35
C GLN A 162 11.80 -0.40 -4.98
N ALA A 163 10.78 0.40 -4.69
CA ALA A 163 9.45 0.27 -5.30
C ALA A 163 9.52 0.43 -6.82
N SER A 164 10.23 1.46 -7.31
CA SER A 164 10.42 1.71 -8.74
C SER A 164 11.08 0.51 -9.43
N ALA A 165 12.18 -0.01 -8.88
CA ALA A 165 12.91 -1.15 -9.45
C ALA A 165 12.03 -2.42 -9.52
N ILE A 166 11.24 -2.71 -8.49
CA ILE A 166 10.33 -3.86 -8.46
C ILE A 166 9.22 -3.71 -9.52
N ILE A 167 8.64 -2.53 -9.64
CA ILE A 167 7.59 -2.25 -10.64
C ILE A 167 8.15 -2.36 -12.05
N GLU A 168 9.30 -1.76 -12.33
CA GLU A 168 9.96 -1.81 -13.65
C GLU A 168 10.34 -3.23 -14.03
N SER A 169 10.90 -4.01 -13.10
CA SER A 169 11.20 -5.42 -13.30
C SER A 169 9.95 -6.24 -13.61
N GLY A 170 8.87 -6.00 -12.91
CA GLY A 170 7.58 -6.66 -13.16
C GLY A 170 7.01 -6.33 -14.55
N LEU A 171 7.05 -5.06 -14.94
CA LEU A 171 6.61 -4.61 -16.26
C LEU A 171 7.49 -5.18 -17.38
N ALA A 172 8.82 -5.24 -17.18
CA ALA A 172 9.73 -5.88 -18.13
C ALA A 172 9.40 -7.37 -18.28
N ARG A 173 9.20 -8.07 -17.16
CA ARG A 173 8.86 -9.50 -17.16
C ARG A 173 7.57 -9.80 -17.92
N LEU A 174 6.56 -8.94 -17.84
CA LEU A 174 5.31 -9.10 -18.57
C LEU A 174 5.45 -8.93 -20.10
N ARG A 175 6.48 -8.21 -20.57
CA ARG A 175 6.78 -8.04 -21.99
C ARG A 175 7.45 -9.28 -22.62
N GLU A 176 8.05 -10.11 -21.78
CA GLU A 176 8.80 -11.30 -22.20
C GLU A 176 7.92 -12.58 -22.20
N PRO A 177 8.38 -13.66 -22.88
CA PRO A 177 7.72 -14.97 -22.77
C PRO A 177 7.63 -15.46 -21.30
N PRO A 178 6.57 -16.13 -20.92
CA PRO A 178 5.43 -16.58 -21.73
C PRO A 178 4.33 -15.52 -21.91
N TYR A 179 4.42 -14.35 -21.28
CA TYR A 179 3.33 -13.37 -21.20
C TYR A 179 3.17 -12.56 -22.49
N ASN A 180 4.28 -12.08 -23.07
CA ASN A 180 4.33 -11.34 -24.34
C ASN A 180 3.32 -10.19 -24.45
N VAL A 181 3.09 -9.44 -23.37
CA VAL A 181 2.18 -8.29 -23.35
C VAL A 181 2.80 -7.16 -24.21
N PRO A 182 2.12 -6.72 -25.30
CA PRO A 182 2.69 -5.73 -26.20
C PRO A 182 2.74 -4.32 -25.54
N GLU A 183 3.73 -3.52 -25.92
CA GLU A 183 3.88 -2.15 -25.42
C GLU A 183 2.63 -1.29 -25.63
N SER A 184 1.95 -1.48 -26.77
CA SER A 184 0.70 -0.77 -27.08
C SER A 184 -0.41 -1.00 -26.05
N TRP A 185 -0.39 -2.16 -25.37
CA TRP A 185 -1.34 -2.44 -24.31
C TRP A 185 -1.06 -1.57 -23.07
N PHE A 186 0.22 -1.46 -22.66
CA PHE A 186 0.61 -0.63 -21.51
C PHE A 186 0.31 0.85 -21.75
N VAL A 187 0.60 1.34 -22.97
CA VAL A 187 0.28 2.72 -23.37
C VAL A 187 -1.23 3.00 -23.26
N LYS A 188 -2.07 2.10 -23.79
CA LYS A 188 -3.54 2.23 -23.71
C LYS A 188 -4.03 2.18 -22.25
N GLN A 189 -3.44 1.31 -21.43
CA GLN A 189 -3.83 1.20 -20.03
C GLN A 189 -3.46 2.48 -19.26
N ALA A 190 -2.27 3.01 -19.45
CA ALA A 190 -1.82 4.26 -18.80
C ALA A 190 -2.66 5.48 -19.24
N ALA A 191 -3.08 5.54 -20.50
CA ALA A 191 -3.90 6.63 -21.04
C ALA A 191 -5.23 6.80 -20.28
N LYS A 192 -5.82 5.73 -19.74
CA LYS A 192 -7.06 5.78 -18.93
C LYS A 192 -6.93 6.68 -17.70
N TYR A 193 -5.71 6.89 -17.21
CA TYR A 193 -5.41 7.71 -16.04
C TYR A 193 -4.99 9.14 -16.43
N SER A 194 -4.59 9.38 -17.68
CA SER A 194 -4.17 10.70 -18.19
C SER A 194 -5.36 11.57 -18.59
N GLU A 195 -6.37 11.00 -19.23
CA GLU A 195 -7.58 11.69 -19.68
C GLU A 195 -8.42 12.30 -18.54
N MET A 196 -8.17 11.89 -17.30
CA MET A 196 -8.86 12.36 -16.11
C MET A 196 -8.10 13.46 -15.35
N ARG A 197 -7.01 13.99 -15.94
CA ARG A 197 -6.23 15.12 -15.37
C ARG A 197 -6.73 16.49 -15.81
N ALA A 198 -7.67 16.56 -16.73
CA ALA A 198 -8.28 17.79 -17.26
C ALA A 198 -9.50 18.21 -16.45
#